data_916c50d29d8b4032fc0af5fa29609e26
#
_entry.id   916c50d29d8b4032fc0af5fa29609e26
#
_cell.length_a   1.000
_cell.length_b   1.000
_cell.length_c   1.000
_cell.angle_alpha   90.00
_cell.angle_beta   90.00
_cell.angle_gamma   90.00
#
_symmetry.space_group_name_H-M   'P 1'
#
loop_
_entity.id
_entity.type
_entity.pdbx_description
1 polymer ?
#
loop_
_entity_poly.entity_id
_entity_poly.type
_entity_poly.pdbx_seq_one_letter_code
_entity_poly.pdbx_strand_id
1 'polypeptide(L)'
;MKKWIGLLTLVLLMTAATLSAHHGSAISYDTAHLWTTWATVTQFNYLNPHPSMKFDRTLKDGTVEHWDSELLTNPSALARAGWTKSRSIEALKPGTRVKLYVGTSRVGGFSGIVMKIENEQGENVVGERSNVMGVDKEGVAGGLQPGPEDRKEPNQ
;
A
#
# COMPACT_ATOMS: atom_id res chain seq x y z
N MET A 1 -12.28 -13.59 -49.79
CA MET A 1 -12.36 -12.35 -49.00
C MET A 1 -13.06 -12.53 -47.65
N LYS A 2 -14.21 -13.21 -47.56
CA LYS A 2 -14.94 -13.36 -46.24
C LYS A 2 -14.16 -14.09 -45.12
N LYS A 3 -13.29 -15.05 -45.46
CA LYS A 3 -12.48 -15.80 -44.47
C LYS A 3 -11.39 -14.97 -43.82
N TRP A 4 -10.83 -13.98 -44.51
CA TRP A 4 -9.79 -13.09 -43.98
C TRP A 4 -10.33 -12.01 -43.05
N ILE A 5 -11.58 -11.58 -43.27
CA ILE A 5 -12.25 -10.61 -42.40
C ILE A 5 -12.49 -11.22 -41.00
N GLY A 6 -12.92 -12.49 -40.93
CA GLY A 6 -13.11 -13.18 -39.64
C GLY A 6 -11.82 -13.36 -38.85
N LEU A 7 -10.69 -13.62 -39.51
CA LEU A 7 -9.40 -13.75 -38.86
C LEU A 7 -8.90 -12.41 -38.28
N LEU A 8 -9.09 -11.33 -39.05
CA LEU A 8 -8.71 -9.99 -38.63
C LEU A 8 -9.52 -9.52 -37.41
N THR A 9 -10.83 -9.82 -37.38
CA THR A 9 -11.72 -9.49 -36.27
C THR A 9 -11.35 -10.28 -34.99
N LEU A 10 -10.95 -11.56 -35.13
CA LEU A 10 -10.53 -12.38 -33.99
C LEU A 10 -9.21 -11.89 -33.40
N VAL A 11 -8.25 -11.48 -34.22
CA VAL A 11 -6.98 -10.91 -33.77
C VAL A 11 -7.21 -9.58 -33.06
N LEU A 12 -8.09 -8.73 -33.56
CA LEU A 12 -8.42 -7.44 -32.95
C LEU A 12 -9.12 -7.59 -31.56
N LEU A 13 -9.97 -8.62 -31.42
CA LEU A 13 -10.62 -8.95 -30.15
C LEU A 13 -9.64 -9.51 -29.10
N MET A 14 -8.60 -10.23 -29.51
CA MET A 14 -7.58 -10.74 -28.59
C MET A 14 -6.62 -9.65 -28.09
N THR A 15 -6.41 -8.56 -28.84
CA THR A 15 -5.56 -7.44 -28.42
C THR A 15 -6.27 -6.48 -27.47
N ALA A 16 -7.60 -6.45 -27.44
CA ALA A 16 -8.38 -5.58 -26.55
C ALA A 16 -8.39 -6.04 -25.07
N ALA A 17 -8.04 -7.30 -24.79
CA ALA A 17 -8.11 -7.87 -23.45
C ALA A 17 -6.92 -7.48 -22.54
N THR A 18 -5.87 -6.84 -23.05
CA THR A 18 -4.63 -6.57 -22.30
C THR A 18 -4.53 -5.16 -21.70
N LEU A 19 -5.52 -4.30 -21.91
CA LEU A 19 -5.47 -2.89 -21.46
C LEU A 19 -6.00 -2.63 -20.06
N SER A 20 -6.45 -3.66 -19.33
CA SER A 20 -7.10 -3.46 -18.01
C SER A 20 -6.22 -3.73 -16.79
N ALA A 21 -4.90 -3.95 -16.96
CA ALA A 21 -4.03 -4.45 -15.89
C ALA A 21 -3.43 -3.35 -14.97
N HIS A 22 -3.70 -2.06 -15.17
CA HIS A 22 -3.00 -0.97 -14.46
C HIS A 22 -3.84 -0.19 -13.43
N HIS A 23 -5.05 -0.63 -13.10
CA HIS A 23 -5.92 0.10 -12.16
C HIS A 23 -6.10 -0.60 -10.79
N GLY A 24 -5.18 -1.49 -10.37
CA GLY A 24 -5.40 -2.41 -9.25
C GLY A 24 -5.53 -1.77 -7.85
N SER A 25 -4.62 -0.87 -7.47
CA SER A 25 -4.52 -0.44 -6.07
C SER A 25 -5.69 0.43 -5.59
N ALA A 26 -6.14 1.40 -6.38
CA ALA A 26 -7.25 2.29 -6.01
C ALA A 26 -8.63 1.59 -6.01
N ILE A 27 -8.78 0.49 -6.75
CA ILE A 27 -9.98 -0.34 -6.74
C ILE A 27 -10.02 -1.20 -5.47
N SER A 28 -8.88 -1.75 -5.07
CA SER A 28 -8.77 -2.68 -3.94
C SER A 28 -8.66 -1.98 -2.59
N TYR A 29 -8.09 -0.77 -2.55
CA TYR A 29 -7.80 -0.04 -1.33
C TYR A 29 -8.36 1.38 -1.34
N ASP A 30 -8.72 1.88 -0.18
CA ASP A 30 -9.13 3.28 0.01
C ASP A 30 -7.90 4.18 0.17
N THR A 31 -7.31 4.55 -0.95
CA THR A 31 -6.14 5.43 -0.99
C THR A 31 -6.46 6.91 -0.85
N ALA A 32 -7.75 7.28 -0.88
CA ALA A 32 -8.21 8.65 -0.69
C ALA A 32 -8.38 9.01 0.79
N HIS A 33 -8.59 8.02 1.66
CA HIS A 33 -8.81 8.21 3.09
C HIS A 33 -7.81 7.37 3.87
N LEU A 34 -6.61 7.91 4.06
CA LEU A 34 -5.57 7.23 4.83
C LEU A 34 -5.79 7.43 6.32
N TRP A 35 -5.34 6.46 7.09
CA TRP A 35 -5.20 6.57 8.54
C TRP A 35 -3.76 6.28 8.95
N THR A 36 -3.37 6.70 10.15
CA THR A 36 -2.02 6.50 10.65
C THR A 36 -2.01 5.64 11.90
N THR A 37 -0.95 4.86 12.05
CA THR A 37 -0.70 4.09 13.26
C THR A 37 0.78 3.89 13.51
N TRP A 38 1.16 3.77 14.78
CA TRP A 38 2.41 3.14 15.15
C TRP A 38 2.24 1.63 15.09
N ALA A 39 3.21 0.98 14.47
CA ALA A 39 3.18 -0.46 14.25
C ALA A 39 4.57 -1.08 14.45
N THR A 40 4.61 -2.36 14.73
CA THR A 40 5.83 -3.17 14.76
C THR A 40 5.85 -4.08 13.54
N VAL A 41 6.87 -3.97 12.71
CA VAL A 41 7.05 -4.86 11.55
C VAL A 41 7.27 -6.28 12.04
N THR A 42 6.50 -7.23 11.53
CA THR A 42 6.68 -8.67 11.80
C THR A 42 7.29 -9.41 10.63
N GLN A 43 7.06 -8.91 9.39
CA GLN A 43 7.66 -9.45 8.18
C GLN A 43 7.75 -8.38 7.10
N PHE A 44 8.84 -8.38 6.34
CA PHE A 44 8.97 -7.57 5.14
C PHE A 44 9.57 -8.40 4.00
N ASN A 45 8.91 -8.38 2.82
CA ASN A 45 9.34 -9.07 1.62
C ASN A 45 9.50 -8.08 0.47
N TYR A 46 10.71 -8.00 -0.07
CA TYR A 46 11.01 -7.15 -1.23
C TYR A 46 10.68 -7.90 -2.53
N LEU A 47 9.43 -7.81 -2.96
CA LEU A 47 8.84 -8.57 -4.07
C LEU A 47 8.38 -7.66 -5.21
N ASN A 48 8.26 -8.20 -6.42
CA ASN A 48 7.58 -7.61 -7.57
C ASN A 48 6.14 -8.17 -7.66
N PRO A 49 5.14 -7.37 -8.08
CA PRO A 49 5.23 -5.96 -8.46
C PRO A 49 5.28 -5.00 -7.27
N HIS A 50 4.87 -5.42 -6.09
CA HIS A 50 4.86 -4.63 -4.87
C HIS A 50 5.51 -5.39 -3.72
N PRO A 51 6.36 -4.73 -2.91
CA PRO A 51 6.80 -5.30 -1.64
C PRO A 51 5.61 -5.55 -0.73
N SER A 52 5.68 -6.60 0.08
CA SER A 52 4.67 -6.89 1.10
C SER A 52 5.23 -6.73 2.50
N MET A 53 4.38 -6.33 3.43
CA MET A 53 4.72 -6.15 4.83
C MET A 53 3.61 -6.68 5.72
N LYS A 54 3.99 -7.44 6.76
CA LYS A 54 3.11 -7.73 7.89
C LYS A 54 3.52 -6.89 9.07
N PHE A 55 2.56 -6.41 9.83
CA PHE A 55 2.82 -5.62 11.01
C PHE A 55 1.77 -5.87 12.10
N ASP A 56 2.19 -5.65 13.33
CA ASP A 56 1.33 -5.66 14.49
C ASP A 56 1.02 -4.24 14.92
N ARG A 57 -0.26 -3.98 15.20
CA ARG A 57 -0.77 -2.75 15.76
C ARG A 57 -1.36 -3.04 17.12
N THR A 58 -0.91 -2.32 18.14
CA THR A 58 -1.48 -2.42 19.48
C THR A 58 -2.49 -1.29 19.68
N LEU A 59 -3.72 -1.63 20.03
CA LEU A 59 -4.79 -0.69 20.34
C LEU A 59 -4.65 -0.16 21.75
N LYS A 60 -5.46 0.85 22.09
CA LYS A 60 -5.43 1.49 23.42
C LYS A 60 -5.81 0.56 24.57
N ASP A 61 -6.64 -0.45 24.30
CA ASP A 61 -7.05 -1.48 25.25
C ASP A 61 -6.03 -2.63 25.40
N GLY A 62 -4.93 -2.59 24.66
CA GLY A 62 -3.89 -3.62 24.65
C GLY A 62 -4.11 -4.74 23.64
N THR A 63 -5.23 -4.74 22.92
CA THR A 63 -5.47 -5.70 21.83
C THR A 63 -4.44 -5.52 20.72
N VAL A 64 -3.94 -6.63 20.19
CA VAL A 64 -3.01 -6.64 19.07
C VAL A 64 -3.73 -7.09 17.81
N GLU A 65 -3.69 -6.25 16.79
CA GLU A 65 -4.17 -6.56 15.44
C GLU A 65 -2.99 -6.96 14.56
N HIS A 66 -3.15 -8.06 13.83
CA HIS A 66 -2.17 -8.55 12.86
C HIS A 66 -2.60 -8.16 11.45
N TRP A 67 -1.84 -7.28 10.82
CA TRP A 67 -2.14 -6.71 9.51
C TRP A 67 -1.27 -7.30 8.41
N ASP A 68 -1.89 -7.58 7.26
CA ASP A 68 -1.23 -7.86 5.99
C ASP A 68 -1.30 -6.61 5.09
N SER A 69 -0.18 -6.26 4.47
CA SER A 69 -0.15 -5.09 3.60
C SER A 69 0.81 -5.25 2.44
N GLU A 70 0.58 -4.46 1.41
CA GLU A 70 1.56 -4.21 0.35
C GLU A 70 2.00 -2.74 0.37
N LEU A 71 3.18 -2.44 -0.17
CA LEU A 71 3.64 -1.08 -0.35
C LEU A 71 3.20 -0.57 -1.72
N LEU A 72 2.74 0.69 -1.79
CA LEU A 72 2.39 1.32 -3.07
C LEU A 72 3.60 1.39 -4.00
N THR A 73 4.77 1.72 -3.46
CA THR A 73 5.99 1.95 -4.25
C THR A 73 6.60 0.62 -4.69
N ASN A 74 6.73 0.42 -5.99
CA ASN A 74 7.33 -0.78 -6.55
C ASN A 74 8.86 -0.82 -6.35
N PRO A 75 9.50 -2.01 -6.44
CA PRO A 75 10.94 -2.18 -6.22
C PRO A 75 11.84 -1.33 -7.12
N SER A 76 11.44 -1.08 -8.37
CA SER A 76 12.24 -0.26 -9.29
C SER A 76 12.26 1.21 -8.86
N ALA A 77 11.14 1.75 -8.39
CA ALA A 77 11.06 3.10 -7.85
C ALA A 77 11.81 3.22 -6.53
N LEU A 78 11.69 2.24 -5.64
CA LEU A 78 12.46 2.15 -4.40
C LEU A 78 13.97 2.17 -4.67
N ALA A 79 14.45 1.37 -5.62
CA ALA A 79 15.87 1.30 -5.97
C ALA A 79 16.38 2.65 -6.49
N ARG A 80 15.61 3.36 -7.35
CA ARG A 80 15.96 4.71 -7.82
C ARG A 80 16.03 5.73 -6.68
N ALA A 81 15.19 5.57 -5.66
CA ALA A 81 15.22 6.39 -4.45
C ALA A 81 16.35 6.00 -3.47
N GLY A 82 17.21 5.04 -3.82
CA GLY A 82 18.31 4.55 -3.00
C GLY A 82 17.89 3.47 -1.99
N TRP A 83 16.67 2.97 -2.06
CA TRP A 83 16.17 1.87 -1.25
C TRP A 83 16.39 0.54 -1.96
N THR A 84 17.65 0.07 -1.96
CA THR A 84 17.98 -1.26 -2.48
C THR A 84 17.31 -2.35 -1.67
N LYS A 85 17.26 -3.57 -2.21
CA LYS A 85 16.67 -4.72 -1.51
C LYS A 85 17.27 -4.93 -0.12
N SER A 86 18.60 -4.95 0.00
CA SER A 86 19.29 -5.16 1.28
C SER A 86 19.02 -4.04 2.28
N ARG A 87 19.08 -2.78 1.83
CA ARG A 87 18.79 -1.61 2.66
C ARG A 87 17.33 -1.60 3.16
N SER A 88 16.39 -1.95 2.29
CA SER A 88 14.97 -1.99 2.66
C SER A 88 14.66 -3.10 3.67
N ILE A 89 15.24 -4.30 3.48
CA ILE A 89 15.08 -5.41 4.41
C ILE A 89 15.69 -5.07 5.78
N GLU A 90 16.84 -4.41 5.82
CA GLU A 90 17.45 -4.00 7.10
C GLU A 90 16.63 -2.92 7.80
N ALA A 91 16.11 -1.95 7.05
CA ALA A 91 15.30 -0.85 7.60
C ALA A 91 13.93 -1.32 8.15
N LEU A 92 13.38 -2.39 7.58
CA LEU A 92 12.07 -2.95 7.96
C LEU A 92 12.20 -4.40 8.46
N LYS A 93 13.29 -4.71 9.15
CA LYS A 93 13.45 -6.03 9.77
C LYS A 93 12.41 -6.27 10.88
N PRO A 94 12.05 -7.53 11.16
CA PRO A 94 11.12 -7.85 12.25
C PRO A 94 11.53 -7.18 13.57
N GLY A 95 10.55 -6.61 14.28
CA GLY A 95 10.75 -5.85 15.52
C GLY A 95 10.96 -4.34 15.31
N THR A 96 11.16 -3.87 14.07
CA THR A 96 11.29 -2.42 13.80
C THR A 96 9.96 -1.72 14.06
N ARG A 97 9.99 -0.64 14.85
CA ARG A 97 8.83 0.22 15.09
C ARG A 97 8.79 1.35 14.07
N VAL A 98 7.63 1.53 13.45
CA VAL A 98 7.40 2.52 12.40
C VAL A 98 6.04 3.17 12.54
N LYS A 99 5.91 4.38 12.01
CA LYS A 99 4.62 5.02 11.79
C LYS A 99 4.20 4.79 10.35
N LEU A 100 3.02 4.20 10.17
CA LEU A 100 2.47 3.84 8.88
C LEU A 100 1.31 4.76 8.49
N TYR A 101 1.21 5.03 7.19
CA TYR A 101 0.08 5.70 6.54
C TYR A 101 -0.58 4.67 5.64
N VAL A 102 -1.79 4.25 6.00
CA VAL A 102 -2.42 3.05 5.44
C VAL A 102 -3.75 3.38 4.81
N GLY A 103 -3.98 2.89 3.59
CA GLY A 103 -5.27 2.80 2.95
C GLY A 103 -5.87 1.40 3.21
N THR A 104 -7.04 1.35 3.84
CA THR A 104 -7.69 0.09 4.19
C THR A 104 -8.21 -0.64 2.95
N SER A 105 -8.17 -1.96 2.97
CA SER A 105 -8.82 -2.79 1.94
C SER A 105 -10.33 -2.53 1.89
N ARG A 106 -10.87 -2.36 0.68
CA ARG A 106 -12.32 -2.15 0.46
C ARG A 106 -13.16 -3.39 0.69
N VAL A 107 -12.53 -4.56 0.74
CA VAL A 107 -13.21 -5.82 1.07
C VAL A 107 -13.16 -6.15 2.57
N GLY A 108 -12.58 -5.26 3.38
CA GLY A 108 -12.51 -5.41 4.83
C GLY A 108 -11.34 -6.28 5.30
N GLY A 109 -11.39 -6.66 6.59
CA GLY A 109 -10.33 -7.41 7.25
C GLY A 109 -9.11 -6.55 7.62
N PHE A 110 -8.10 -7.16 8.24
CA PHE A 110 -6.84 -6.52 8.61
C PHE A 110 -5.88 -6.53 7.41
N SER A 111 -6.27 -5.84 6.34
CA SER A 111 -5.49 -5.72 5.12
C SER A 111 -5.49 -4.29 4.59
N GLY A 112 -4.35 -3.86 4.03
CA GLY A 112 -4.21 -2.51 3.55
C GLY A 112 -3.04 -2.30 2.58
N ILE A 113 -2.96 -1.08 2.04
CA ILE A 113 -1.83 -0.60 1.28
C ILE A 113 -1.09 0.46 2.08
N VAL A 114 0.22 0.28 2.25
CA VAL A 114 1.08 1.25 2.91
C VAL A 114 1.55 2.28 1.90
N MET A 115 1.14 3.53 2.14
CA MET A 115 1.44 4.67 1.28
C MET A 115 2.72 5.38 1.69
N LYS A 116 3.01 5.41 3.00
CA LYS A 116 4.19 6.06 3.57
C LYS A 116 4.60 5.35 4.86
N ILE A 117 5.91 5.32 5.10
CA ILE A 117 6.51 4.78 6.33
C ILE A 117 7.45 5.84 6.90
N GLU A 118 7.32 6.13 8.18
CA GLU A 118 8.24 7.00 8.94
C GLU A 118 8.89 6.22 10.08
N ASN A 119 10.17 6.50 10.33
CA ASN A 119 10.84 6.02 11.54
C ASN A 119 10.45 6.86 12.78
N GLU A 120 11.02 6.56 13.94
CA GLU A 120 10.73 7.29 15.18
C GLU A 120 11.21 8.75 15.15
N GLN A 121 12.11 9.11 14.24
CA GLN A 121 12.61 10.47 14.03
C GLN A 121 11.73 11.25 13.03
N GLY A 122 10.68 10.63 12.48
CA GLY A 122 9.81 11.25 11.48
C GLY A 122 10.39 11.26 10.07
N GLU A 123 11.49 10.52 9.84
CA GLU A 123 12.09 10.41 8.52
C GLU A 123 11.39 9.35 7.68
N ASN A 124 11.17 9.64 6.39
CA ASN A 124 10.61 8.68 5.47
C ASN A 124 11.58 7.53 5.20
N VAL A 125 11.13 6.30 5.40
CA VAL A 125 11.91 5.06 5.18
C VAL A 125 11.22 4.17 4.15
N VAL A 126 12.01 3.51 3.31
CA VAL A 126 11.54 2.60 2.24
C VAL A 126 10.44 3.25 1.39
N GLY A 127 10.73 4.46 0.92
CA GLY A 127 9.82 5.24 0.08
C GLY A 127 10.57 6.29 -0.74
N GLU A 128 9.86 6.95 -1.63
CA GLU A 128 10.41 8.08 -2.39
C GLU A 128 10.52 9.31 -1.49
N ARG A 129 11.57 10.13 -1.71
CA ARG A 129 11.82 11.35 -0.92
C ARG A 129 10.78 12.45 -1.16
N SER A 130 10.13 12.42 -2.32
CA SER A 130 9.18 13.45 -2.72
C SER A 130 7.84 12.81 -2.97
N ASN A 131 6.86 13.25 -2.21
CA ASN A 131 5.44 13.14 -2.50
C ASN A 131 4.96 11.72 -2.84
N VAL A 132 4.74 10.93 -1.83
CA VAL A 132 3.65 9.97 -1.94
C VAL A 132 2.42 10.78 -2.36
N MET A 133 1.87 10.48 -3.55
CA MET A 133 0.75 11.25 -4.11
C MET A 133 -0.32 11.48 -3.05
N GLY A 134 -0.52 12.73 -2.66
CA GLY A 134 -1.54 13.14 -1.71
C GLY A 134 -1.15 13.13 -0.22
N VAL A 135 0.10 12.83 0.14
CA VAL A 135 0.58 12.98 1.52
C VAL A 135 1.65 14.08 1.53
N ASP A 136 1.23 15.31 1.69
CA ASP A 136 2.11 16.46 1.91
C ASP A 136 2.61 16.53 3.36
N LYS A 137 3.42 17.57 3.65
CA LYS A 137 3.98 17.79 5.01
C LYS A 137 2.90 18.06 6.07
N GLU A 138 1.70 18.40 5.66
CA GLU A 138 0.58 18.80 6.53
C GLU A 138 -0.47 17.71 6.70
N GLY A 139 -0.32 16.56 6.05
CA GLY A 139 -1.26 15.45 6.07
C GLY A 139 -1.82 15.12 4.68
N VAL A 140 -2.76 14.26 4.64
CA VAL A 140 -3.41 13.74 3.42
C VAL A 140 -4.34 14.80 2.83
N ALA A 141 -4.39 14.92 1.52
CA ALA A 141 -5.37 15.72 0.79
C ALA A 141 -6.81 15.20 1.01
N GLY A 142 -7.36 15.35 2.17
CA GLY A 142 -8.65 14.81 2.63
C GLY A 142 -8.67 14.62 4.13
N GLY A 143 -7.53 14.93 4.81
CA GLY A 143 -7.33 14.72 6.24
C GLY A 143 -7.06 13.24 6.59
N LEU A 144 -6.38 13.04 7.73
CA LEU A 144 -6.23 11.71 8.32
C LEU A 144 -7.57 11.28 8.87
N GLN A 145 -8.05 10.13 8.43
CA GLN A 145 -9.26 9.55 8.99
C GLN A 145 -8.94 8.84 10.31
N PRO A 146 -9.91 8.75 11.24
CA PRO A 146 -9.80 7.85 12.39
C PRO A 146 -9.45 6.44 11.93
N GLY A 147 -8.58 5.76 12.67
CA GLY A 147 -8.30 4.35 12.43
C GLY A 147 -9.58 3.50 12.48
N PRO A 148 -9.54 2.25 12.01
CA PRO A 148 -10.72 1.38 12.01
C PRO A 148 -11.42 1.27 13.37
N GLU A 149 -10.66 1.28 14.45
CA GLU A 149 -11.18 1.20 15.83
C GLU A 149 -11.81 2.50 16.35
N ASP A 150 -11.47 3.64 15.75
CA ASP A 150 -12.02 4.94 16.13
C ASP A 150 -13.31 5.26 15.34
N ARG A 151 -13.65 4.45 14.35
CA ARG A 151 -14.91 4.56 13.62
C ARG A 151 -16.00 3.99 14.52
N LYS A 152 -16.84 4.86 15.07
CA LYS A 152 -18.09 4.43 15.71
C LYS A 152 -18.88 3.68 14.66
N GLU A 153 -19.27 2.44 14.94
CA GLU A 153 -20.26 1.75 14.11
C GLU A 153 -21.48 2.68 13.97
N PRO A 154 -22.03 2.83 12.76
CA PRO A 154 -23.29 3.53 12.63
C PRO A 154 -24.30 2.80 13.52
N ASN A 155 -24.88 3.52 14.47
CA ASN A 155 -25.88 3.01 15.40
C ASN A 155 -26.86 2.09 14.65
N GLN A 156 -26.91 0.82 15.07
CA GLN A 156 -27.96 -0.10 14.70
C GLN A 156 -29.31 0.39 15.24
#